data_b306bf675872a1ce2d086985f55167e5
#
_entry.id   b306bf675872a1ce2d086985f55167e5
#
_cell.length_a   1.000
_cell.length_b   1.000
_cell.length_c   1.000
_cell.angle_alpha   90.00
_cell.angle_beta   90.00
_cell.angle_gamma   90.00
#
_symmetry.space_group_name_H-M   'P 1'
#
loop_
_entity.id
_entity.type
_entity.pdbx_description
1 polymer ?
#
loop_
_entity_poly.entity_id
_entity_poly.type
_entity_poly.pdbx_seq_one_letter_code
_entity_poly.pdbx_strand_id
1 'polypeptide(L)'
;QAAERAWSYSYNALGLIERADGPRTDVQDVTLYAYDSRGNLTQVTNALGQVTRLGDYDERGKPGSITDANGVTSSLAYTGVDGWLASVSTAGSTTRFDYDAVGQITRVTRGDGSWLSYEYDDARRLVAIGNNLGERLEY
;
A
#
# COMPACT_ATOMS: atom_id res chain seq x y z
N GLN A 1 -23.93 -32.79 9.14
CA GLN A 1 -22.90 -31.98 9.80
C GLN A 1 -22.39 -31.01 8.75
N ALA A 2 -22.48 -29.70 9.02
CA ALA A 2 -21.84 -28.68 8.17
C ALA A 2 -20.32 -28.88 8.29
N ALA A 3 -19.61 -28.93 7.15
CA ALA A 3 -18.15 -28.96 7.15
C ALA A 3 -17.63 -27.71 7.85
N GLU A 4 -16.75 -27.89 8.81
CA GLU A 4 -16.11 -26.79 9.53
C GLU A 4 -15.26 -26.00 8.53
N ARG A 5 -15.57 -24.71 8.36
CA ARG A 5 -14.83 -23.81 7.45
C ARG A 5 -13.67 -23.21 8.23
N ALA A 6 -12.45 -23.60 7.89
CA ALA A 6 -11.26 -23.15 8.56
C ALA A 6 -10.24 -22.58 7.57
N TRP A 7 -9.52 -21.55 7.99
CA TRP A 7 -8.31 -21.08 7.32
C TRP A 7 -7.14 -22.00 7.63
N SER A 8 -6.31 -22.30 6.65
CA SER A 8 -5.05 -23.00 6.88
C SER A 8 -3.87 -22.18 6.34
N TYR A 9 -2.74 -22.29 7.03
CA TYR A 9 -1.52 -21.54 6.69
C TYR A 9 -0.32 -22.49 6.66
N SER A 10 0.57 -22.30 5.68
CA SER A 10 1.91 -22.86 5.72
C SER A 10 2.96 -21.76 5.80
N TYR A 11 4.12 -22.11 6.37
CA TYR A 11 5.17 -21.15 6.68
C TYR A 11 6.48 -21.64 6.07
N ASN A 12 7.28 -20.70 5.58
CA ASN A 12 8.63 -20.99 5.09
C ASN A 12 9.62 -21.19 6.26
N ALA A 13 10.89 -21.46 5.93
CA ALA A 13 11.94 -21.69 6.92
C ALA A 13 12.24 -20.49 7.82
N LEU A 14 11.83 -19.27 7.45
CA LEU A 14 11.94 -18.05 8.23
C LEU A 14 10.71 -17.82 9.13
N GLY A 15 9.71 -18.72 9.11
CA GLY A 15 8.46 -18.56 9.85
C GLY A 15 7.47 -17.56 9.24
N LEU A 16 7.68 -17.17 7.99
CA LEU A 16 6.78 -16.27 7.26
C LEU A 16 5.73 -17.09 6.51
N ILE A 17 4.49 -16.59 6.44
CA ILE A 17 3.40 -17.27 5.73
C ILE A 17 3.75 -17.34 4.24
N GLU A 18 3.87 -18.54 3.68
CA GLU A 18 4.06 -18.75 2.23
C GLU A 18 2.77 -19.11 1.51
N ARG A 19 1.78 -19.65 2.24
CA ARG A 19 0.47 -20.02 1.70
C ARG A 19 -0.61 -19.77 2.74
N ALA A 20 -1.68 -19.13 2.30
CA ALA A 20 -2.94 -19.01 3.04
C ALA A 20 -4.05 -19.67 2.21
N ASP A 21 -4.80 -20.60 2.80
CA ASP A 21 -5.92 -21.30 2.18
C ASP A 21 -7.19 -20.90 2.91
N GLY A 22 -8.13 -20.32 2.21
CA GLY A 22 -9.39 -19.85 2.77
C GLY A 22 -10.36 -20.97 3.13
N PRO A 23 -11.49 -20.63 3.74
CA PRO A 23 -12.43 -21.61 4.26
C PRO A 23 -13.35 -22.24 3.18
N ARG A 24 -13.18 -21.89 1.91
CA ARG A 24 -14.04 -22.41 0.83
C ARG A 24 -13.54 -23.76 0.36
N THR A 25 -14.45 -24.72 0.24
CA THR A 25 -14.16 -26.08 -0.25
C THR A 25 -14.66 -26.32 -1.68
N ASP A 26 -15.44 -25.38 -2.21
CA ASP A 26 -16.09 -25.44 -3.53
C ASP A 26 -15.25 -24.75 -4.63
N VAL A 27 -14.32 -23.89 -4.25
CA VAL A 27 -13.38 -23.19 -5.14
C VAL A 27 -12.01 -23.09 -4.48
N GLN A 28 -10.99 -22.95 -5.32
CA GLN A 28 -9.64 -22.67 -4.83
C GLN A 28 -9.55 -21.21 -4.38
N ASP A 29 -9.33 -20.97 -3.09
CA ASP A 29 -9.16 -19.64 -2.49
C ASP A 29 -7.78 -19.45 -1.82
N VAL A 30 -6.77 -20.04 -2.47
CA VAL A 30 -5.38 -20.02 -2.03
C VAL A 30 -4.70 -18.70 -2.43
N THR A 31 -4.01 -18.08 -1.47
CA THR A 31 -3.07 -17.00 -1.72
C THR A 31 -1.65 -17.47 -1.39
N LEU A 32 -0.70 -17.21 -2.31
CA LEU A 32 0.71 -17.56 -2.16
C LEU A 32 1.54 -16.30 -1.96
N TYR A 33 2.57 -16.40 -1.11
CA TYR A 33 3.49 -15.33 -0.78
C TYR A 33 4.93 -15.79 -1.00
N ALA A 34 5.76 -14.93 -1.60
CA ALA A 34 7.19 -15.18 -1.73
C ALA A 34 7.98 -14.01 -1.11
N TYR A 35 9.16 -14.33 -0.61
CA TYR A 35 10.02 -13.39 0.12
C TYR A 35 11.45 -13.47 -0.39
N ASP A 36 12.19 -12.39 -0.21
CA ASP A 36 13.64 -12.38 -0.42
C ASP A 36 14.40 -12.98 0.79
N SER A 37 15.73 -13.02 0.71
CA SER A 37 16.58 -13.55 1.78
C SER A 37 16.58 -12.69 3.06
N ARG A 38 16.07 -11.46 3.01
CA ARG A 38 15.91 -10.57 4.16
C ARG A 38 14.53 -10.69 4.80
N GLY A 39 13.62 -11.46 4.20
CA GLY A 39 12.23 -11.62 4.63
C GLY A 39 11.28 -10.56 4.09
N ASN A 40 11.70 -9.74 3.12
CA ASN A 40 10.80 -8.80 2.47
C ASN A 40 9.88 -9.54 1.49
N LEU A 41 8.59 -9.18 1.46
CA LEU A 41 7.59 -9.76 0.56
C LEU A 41 7.88 -9.34 -0.89
N THR A 42 8.19 -10.29 -1.78
CA THR A 42 8.50 -10.01 -3.18
C THR A 42 7.37 -10.32 -4.14
N GLN A 43 6.46 -11.20 -3.75
CA GLN A 43 5.33 -11.59 -4.61
C GLN A 43 4.13 -12.03 -3.79
N VAL A 44 2.95 -11.64 -4.27
CA VAL A 44 1.65 -12.18 -3.85
C VAL A 44 0.94 -12.73 -5.07
N THR A 45 0.47 -13.98 -4.99
CA THR A 45 -0.36 -14.60 -6.03
C THR A 45 -1.71 -14.96 -5.43
N ASN A 46 -2.79 -14.38 -5.94
CA ASN A 46 -4.13 -14.66 -5.45
C ASN A 46 -4.71 -15.95 -6.06
N ALA A 47 -5.89 -16.34 -5.60
CA ALA A 47 -6.59 -17.56 -6.04
C ALA A 47 -6.91 -17.59 -7.55
N LEU A 48 -6.96 -16.45 -8.21
CA LEU A 48 -7.14 -16.33 -9.66
C LEU A 48 -5.82 -16.42 -10.45
N GLY A 49 -4.69 -16.63 -9.78
CA GLY A 49 -3.37 -16.65 -10.40
C GLY A 49 -2.82 -15.27 -10.76
N GLN A 50 -3.48 -14.20 -10.32
CA GLN A 50 -3.01 -12.84 -10.53
C GLN A 50 -1.82 -12.56 -9.60
N VAL A 51 -0.76 -11.99 -10.16
CA VAL A 51 0.52 -11.79 -9.47
C VAL A 51 0.77 -10.30 -9.26
N THR A 52 0.97 -9.91 -8.00
CA THR A 52 1.53 -8.61 -7.62
C THR A 52 2.97 -8.80 -7.17
N ARG A 53 3.89 -7.96 -7.64
CA ARG A 53 5.31 -7.97 -7.26
C ARG A 53 5.68 -6.71 -6.52
N LEU A 54 6.55 -6.87 -5.52
CA LEU A 54 7.13 -5.77 -4.75
C LEU A 54 8.66 -5.87 -4.86
N GLY A 55 9.34 -4.74 -4.97
CA GLY A 55 10.79 -4.71 -5.16
C GLY A 55 11.41 -3.39 -4.70
N ASP A 56 12.70 -3.26 -4.98
CA ASP A 56 13.50 -2.06 -4.70
C ASP A 56 13.42 -1.64 -3.22
N TYR A 57 13.49 -2.62 -2.32
CA TYR A 57 13.38 -2.40 -0.89
C TYR A 57 14.54 -1.53 -0.36
N ASP A 58 14.20 -0.51 0.41
CA ASP A 58 15.16 0.29 1.15
C ASP A 58 15.72 -0.47 2.37
N GLU A 59 16.68 0.13 3.06
CA GLU A 59 17.30 -0.46 4.25
C GLU A 59 16.33 -0.62 5.44
N ARG A 60 15.18 0.05 5.39
CA ARG A 60 14.11 0.00 6.39
C ARG A 60 13.04 -1.05 6.06
N GLY A 61 13.20 -1.79 4.93
CA GLY A 61 12.24 -2.79 4.48
C GLY A 61 10.98 -2.19 3.83
N LYS A 62 11.07 -0.98 3.26
CA LYS A 62 9.98 -0.36 2.50
C LYS A 62 10.17 -0.59 1.02
N PRO A 63 9.14 -1.05 0.27
CA PRO A 63 9.26 -1.31 -1.16
C PRO A 63 9.36 0.02 -1.94
N GLY A 64 10.30 0.11 -2.87
CA GLY A 64 10.43 1.21 -3.83
C GLY A 64 9.60 1.00 -5.09
N SER A 65 9.12 -0.21 -5.35
CA SER A 65 8.27 -0.52 -6.50
C SER A 65 7.20 -1.55 -6.18
N ILE A 66 6.04 -1.40 -6.85
CA ILE A 66 4.95 -2.38 -6.86
C ILE A 66 4.51 -2.55 -8.31
N THR A 67 4.48 -3.79 -8.81
CA THR A 67 3.95 -4.14 -10.14
C THR A 67 2.67 -4.95 -9.95
N ASP A 68 1.58 -4.45 -10.51
CA ASP A 68 0.27 -5.12 -10.44
C ASP A 68 0.16 -6.32 -11.41
N ALA A 69 -0.97 -7.01 -11.37
CA ALA A 69 -1.23 -8.18 -12.22
C ALA A 69 -1.32 -7.86 -13.72
N ASN A 70 -1.51 -6.61 -14.11
CA ASN A 70 -1.51 -6.15 -15.50
C ASN A 70 -0.11 -5.73 -15.98
N GLY A 71 0.90 -5.84 -15.11
CA GLY A 71 2.28 -5.44 -15.41
C GLY A 71 2.53 -3.94 -15.26
N VAL A 72 1.59 -3.18 -14.68
CA VAL A 72 1.78 -1.76 -14.42
C VAL A 72 2.61 -1.58 -13.15
N THR A 73 3.74 -0.90 -13.30
CA THR A 73 4.64 -0.63 -12.17
C THR A 73 4.44 0.79 -11.64
N SER A 74 4.26 0.87 -10.33
CA SER A 74 4.28 2.10 -9.55
C SER A 74 5.58 2.21 -8.79
N SER A 75 6.26 3.35 -8.87
CA SER A 75 7.45 3.67 -8.05
C SER A 75 7.02 4.45 -6.81
N LEU A 76 7.58 4.08 -5.67
CA LEU A 76 7.30 4.65 -4.36
C LEU A 76 8.53 5.39 -3.84
N ALA A 77 8.36 6.60 -3.32
CA ALA A 77 9.40 7.33 -2.63
C ALA A 77 8.93 7.73 -1.23
N TYR A 78 9.87 7.77 -0.28
CA TYR A 78 9.58 8.04 1.12
C TYR A 78 10.35 9.25 1.62
N THR A 79 9.85 9.92 2.68
CA THR A 79 10.56 11.01 3.36
C THR A 79 11.82 10.47 4.04
N GLY A 80 12.89 11.29 4.11
CA GLY A 80 14.20 10.84 4.56
C GLY A 80 14.23 10.39 6.03
N VAL A 81 13.64 11.17 6.93
CA VAL A 81 13.73 10.93 8.39
C VAL A 81 12.59 10.06 8.88
N ASP A 82 11.36 10.45 8.60
CA ASP A 82 10.16 9.81 9.14
C ASP A 82 9.76 8.57 8.34
N GLY A 83 10.19 8.49 7.08
CA GLY A 83 9.90 7.38 6.19
C GLY A 83 8.43 7.30 5.79
N TRP A 84 7.71 8.43 5.78
CA TRP A 84 6.35 8.51 5.24
C TRP A 84 6.38 8.48 3.71
N LEU A 85 5.30 8.02 3.08
CA LEU A 85 5.20 7.96 1.64
C LEU A 85 5.19 9.39 1.04
N ALA A 86 6.26 9.79 0.36
CA ALA A 86 6.39 11.12 -0.23
C ALA A 86 5.75 11.20 -1.62
N SER A 87 5.84 10.14 -2.41
CA SER A 87 5.21 10.11 -3.73
C SER A 87 4.96 8.70 -4.25
N VAL A 88 4.00 8.61 -5.17
CA VAL A 88 3.72 7.44 -6.00
C VAL A 88 3.72 7.88 -7.45
N SER A 89 4.53 7.24 -8.29
CA SER A 89 4.59 7.47 -9.75
C SER A 89 4.12 6.23 -10.50
N THR A 90 3.08 6.37 -11.31
CA THR A 90 2.52 5.28 -12.14
C THR A 90 2.29 5.80 -13.55
N ALA A 91 2.82 5.11 -14.55
CA ALA A 91 2.64 5.46 -15.97
C ALA A 91 2.94 6.93 -16.30
N GLY A 92 3.97 7.51 -15.68
CA GLY A 92 4.39 8.90 -15.89
C GLY A 92 3.61 9.96 -15.12
N SER A 93 2.57 9.57 -14.38
CA SER A 93 1.83 10.46 -13.48
C SER A 93 2.32 10.29 -12.05
N THR A 94 2.60 11.39 -11.35
CA THR A 94 3.12 11.37 -9.98
C THR A 94 2.16 12.06 -9.02
N THR A 95 1.70 11.32 -8.00
CA THR A 95 1.01 11.88 -6.84
C THR A 95 2.01 12.12 -5.72
N ARG A 96 1.97 13.31 -5.09
CA ARG A 96 2.82 13.70 -3.95
C ARG A 96 2.00 13.92 -2.72
N PHE A 97 2.60 13.62 -1.57
CA PHE A 97 2.01 13.76 -0.25
C PHE A 97 2.88 14.65 0.62
N ASP A 98 2.30 15.68 1.20
CA ASP A 98 2.92 16.54 2.20
C ASP A 98 2.32 16.24 3.58
N TYR A 99 3.13 16.38 4.62
CA TYR A 99 2.78 16.03 5.99
C TYR A 99 3.12 17.17 6.94
N ASP A 100 2.38 17.22 8.04
CA ASP A 100 2.78 18.02 9.19
C ASP A 100 3.87 17.30 10.02
N ALA A 101 4.33 17.95 11.08
CA ALA A 101 5.39 17.43 11.95
C ALA A 101 5.00 16.15 12.73
N VAL A 102 3.72 15.78 12.74
CA VAL A 102 3.22 14.58 13.45
C VAL A 102 2.72 13.49 12.50
N GLY A 103 2.89 13.66 11.17
CA GLY A 103 2.61 12.67 10.15
C GLY A 103 1.18 12.70 9.61
N GLN A 104 0.41 13.75 9.84
CA GLN A 104 -0.89 13.92 9.19
C GLN A 104 -0.69 14.52 7.79
N ILE A 105 -1.42 13.99 6.80
CA ILE A 105 -1.36 14.51 5.43
C ILE A 105 -1.96 15.93 5.41
N THR A 106 -1.17 16.91 5.01
CA THR A 106 -1.61 18.31 4.84
C THR A 106 -1.94 18.64 3.40
N ARG A 107 -1.37 17.90 2.43
CA ARG A 107 -1.66 18.10 1.00
C ARG A 107 -1.42 16.83 0.20
N VAL A 108 -2.28 16.64 -0.80
CA VAL A 108 -2.08 15.63 -1.86
C VAL A 108 -2.10 16.36 -3.19
N THR A 109 -1.01 16.28 -3.95
CA THR A 109 -0.87 16.88 -5.28
C THR A 109 -0.81 15.79 -6.34
N ARG A 110 -1.68 15.84 -7.34
CA ARG A 110 -1.72 14.90 -8.46
C ARG A 110 -0.78 15.32 -9.60
N GLY A 111 -0.52 14.40 -10.51
CA GLY A 111 0.38 14.62 -11.66
C GLY A 111 -0.10 15.69 -12.64
N ASP A 112 -1.37 16.01 -12.68
CA ASP A 112 -1.97 17.10 -13.47
C ASP A 112 -1.86 18.48 -12.78
N GLY A 113 -1.27 18.54 -11.58
CA GLY A 113 -1.12 19.75 -10.77
C GLY A 113 -2.33 20.06 -9.89
N SER A 114 -3.42 19.31 -9.97
CA SER A 114 -4.54 19.46 -9.04
C SER A 114 -4.13 19.01 -7.63
N TRP A 115 -4.72 19.62 -6.61
CA TRP A 115 -4.41 19.27 -5.24
C TRP A 115 -5.60 19.40 -4.30
N LEU A 116 -5.53 18.65 -3.19
CA LEU A 116 -6.37 18.79 -2.00
C LEU A 116 -5.47 19.14 -0.82
N SER A 117 -5.92 20.07 0.03
CA SER A 117 -5.30 20.37 1.33
C SER A 117 -6.21 19.96 2.47
N TYR A 118 -5.60 19.61 3.58
CA TYR A 118 -6.26 19.14 4.79
C TYR A 118 -5.77 19.97 5.98
N GLU A 119 -6.68 20.46 6.80
CA GLU A 119 -6.37 21.23 8.00
C GLU A 119 -6.90 20.49 9.23
N TYR A 120 -6.15 20.54 10.31
CA TYR A 120 -6.44 19.83 11.54
C TYR A 120 -6.41 20.78 12.73
N ASP A 121 -7.24 20.50 13.73
CA ASP A 121 -7.20 21.20 15.02
C ASP A 121 -6.08 20.67 15.93
N ASP A 122 -5.89 21.31 17.08
CA ASP A 122 -4.90 20.90 18.09
C ASP A 122 -5.15 19.47 18.63
N ALA A 123 -6.38 18.97 18.53
CA ALA A 123 -6.73 17.59 18.87
C ALA A 123 -6.53 16.61 17.70
N ARG A 124 -5.90 17.06 16.59
CA ARG A 124 -5.61 16.29 15.37
C ARG A 124 -6.85 15.81 14.61
N ARG A 125 -7.97 16.49 14.78
CA ARG A 125 -9.21 16.21 14.03
C ARG A 125 -9.23 17.08 12.78
N LEU A 126 -9.64 16.50 11.65
CA LEU A 126 -9.84 17.23 10.39
C LEU A 126 -10.90 18.32 10.58
N VAL A 127 -10.58 19.57 10.24
CA VAL A 127 -11.48 20.71 10.36
C VAL A 127 -11.77 21.38 9.03
N ALA A 128 -10.92 21.20 8.01
CA ALA A 128 -11.21 21.68 6.67
C ALA A 128 -10.50 20.90 5.57
N ILE A 129 -11.13 20.89 4.38
CA ILE A 129 -10.54 20.41 3.13
C ILE A 129 -10.66 21.54 2.11
N GLY A 130 -9.55 21.84 1.41
CA GLY A 130 -9.51 22.81 0.32
C GLY A 130 -8.98 22.20 -0.98
N ASN A 131 -9.18 22.88 -2.11
CA ASN A 131 -8.63 22.46 -3.39
C ASN A 131 -8.03 23.65 -4.19
N ASN A 132 -7.38 23.34 -5.31
CA ASN A 132 -6.74 24.34 -6.20
C ASN A 132 -7.75 25.24 -6.96
N LEU A 133 -9.06 25.01 -6.87
CA LEU A 133 -10.10 25.83 -7.46
C LEU A 133 -10.63 26.90 -6.47
N GLY A 134 -10.11 26.92 -5.25
CA GLY A 134 -10.53 27.83 -4.20
C GLY A 134 -11.76 27.35 -3.44
N GLU A 135 -12.19 26.13 -3.65
CA GLU A 135 -13.27 25.53 -2.87
C GLU A 135 -12.74 25.05 -1.52
N ARG A 136 -13.54 25.26 -0.47
CA ARG A 136 -13.23 24.86 0.91
C ARG A 136 -14.46 24.34 1.59
N LEU A 137 -14.33 23.19 2.23
CA LEU A 137 -15.33 22.57 3.10
C LEU A 137 -14.81 22.60 4.54
N GLU A 138 -15.62 23.07 5.47
CA GLU A 138 -15.31 23.09 6.92
C GLU A 138 -16.22 22.12 7.68
N TYR A 139 -15.70 21.53 8.77
CA TYR A 139 -16.38 20.57 9.63
C TYR A 139 -16.55 21.08 11.06
#